data_3a51aa34b2ca4d3dac404c689f8642ec
#
_entry.id   3a51aa34b2ca4d3dac404c689f8642ec
#
_cell.length_a   1.000
_cell.length_b   1.000
_cell.length_c   1.000
_cell.angle_alpha   90.00
_cell.angle_beta   90.00
_cell.angle_gamma   90.00
#
_symmetry.space_group_name_H-M   'P 1'
#
loop_
_entity.id
_entity.type
_entity.pdbx_description
1 polymer ?
#
loop_
_entity_poly.entity_id
_entity_poly.type
_entity_poly.pdbx_seq_one_letter_code
_entity_poly.pdbx_strand_id
1 'polypeptide(L)'
;MNAYTSAIAVWNQLFVKSRPAGMTATMTPAAFRDVMREVAAPVAIIAAGSPGFRNGLTATSVCSVSDAPPTTLICVRRSAKAHDVIVNSGHFSINFLSAEQEDVAMQFSGAGGISGEERFSVGDWSTGASGAPILADCMCTLECRLVGREIVATHTIMFGEPVAGHKRESERALLYRRGGYQPLSYLAGGRKTHDGRVVSENKLSASIK
;
A
#
# COMPACT_ATOMS: atom_id res chain seq x y z
N MET A 1 -5.73 12.54 27.82
CA MET A 1 -6.85 12.32 26.88
C MET A 1 -6.54 13.17 25.65
N ASN A 2 -6.14 12.53 24.56
CA ASN A 2 -5.50 13.19 23.41
C ASN A 2 -6.58 13.82 22.51
N ALA A 3 -6.37 15.04 22.01
CA ALA A 3 -7.31 15.81 21.17
C ALA A 3 -7.81 15.05 19.91
N TYR A 4 -7.03 14.05 19.43
CA TYR A 4 -7.42 13.19 18.33
C TYR A 4 -8.62 12.27 18.64
N THR A 5 -8.78 11.81 19.87
CA THR A 5 -9.91 10.95 20.26
C THR A 5 -11.24 11.69 20.22
N SER A 6 -11.22 12.99 20.42
CA SER A 6 -12.42 13.86 20.41
C SER A 6 -12.93 14.16 18.99
N ALA A 7 -12.03 14.37 18.02
CA ALA A 7 -12.43 14.72 16.64
C ALA A 7 -13.11 13.56 15.92
N ILE A 8 -12.68 12.33 16.15
CA ILE A 8 -13.21 11.13 15.49
C ILE A 8 -14.53 10.68 16.12
N ALA A 9 -14.69 10.83 17.44
CA ALA A 9 -15.99 10.64 18.09
C ALA A 9 -17.04 11.61 17.51
N VAL A 10 -16.65 12.85 17.25
CA VAL A 10 -17.49 13.85 16.59
C VAL A 10 -17.75 13.49 15.12
N TRP A 11 -16.76 12.98 14.40
CA TRP A 11 -16.90 12.55 13.01
C TRP A 11 -17.88 11.37 12.88
N ASN A 12 -17.74 10.35 13.71
CA ASN A 12 -18.67 9.21 13.76
C ASN A 12 -20.09 9.65 14.18
N GLN A 13 -20.21 10.64 15.05
CA GLN A 13 -21.51 11.16 15.50
C GLN A 13 -22.20 12.01 14.41
N LEU A 14 -21.44 12.78 13.62
CA LEU A 14 -21.96 13.65 12.57
C LEU A 14 -22.23 12.90 11.25
N PHE A 15 -21.40 11.96 10.86
CA PHE A 15 -21.50 11.31 9.54
C PHE A 15 -22.18 9.94 9.53
N VAL A 16 -22.17 9.21 10.66
CA VAL A 16 -22.85 7.91 10.75
C VAL A 16 -24.31 8.06 11.18
N LYS A 17 -24.66 9.12 11.91
CA LYS A 17 -26.04 9.34 12.43
C LYS A 17 -26.92 10.26 11.60
N SER A 18 -26.39 11.03 10.67
CA SER A 18 -27.19 11.95 9.85
C SER A 18 -27.28 11.50 8.39
N ARG A 19 -27.97 10.38 8.13
CA ARG A 19 -28.51 10.19 6.78
C ARG A 19 -29.64 11.17 6.57
N PRO A 20 -29.60 12.02 5.53
CA PRO A 20 -30.76 12.84 5.18
C PRO A 20 -31.96 11.92 4.95
N ALA A 21 -33.11 12.26 5.54
CA ALA A 21 -34.38 11.60 5.26
C ALA A 21 -34.63 11.66 3.75
N GLY A 22 -34.69 10.50 3.07
CA GLY A 22 -34.89 10.41 1.62
C GLY A 22 -33.72 9.77 0.82
N MET A 23 -32.57 9.52 1.40
CA MET A 23 -31.55 8.70 0.71
C MET A 23 -31.96 7.22 0.74
N THR A 24 -32.59 6.79 -0.36
CA THR A 24 -32.90 5.41 -0.63
C THR A 24 -31.66 4.62 -1.00
N ALA A 25 -31.46 3.48 -0.36
CA ALA A 25 -30.55 2.40 -0.65
C ALA A 25 -29.04 2.74 -0.76
N THR A 26 -28.28 2.28 0.21
CA THR A 26 -26.83 2.12 0.04
C THR A 26 -26.53 1.08 -1.03
N MET A 27 -25.49 1.33 -1.81
CA MET A 27 -24.93 0.35 -2.74
C MET A 27 -24.67 -0.98 -2.00
N THR A 28 -25.02 -2.10 -2.65
CA THR A 28 -24.71 -3.41 -2.08
C THR A 28 -23.18 -3.64 -2.05
N PRO A 29 -22.65 -4.47 -1.14
CA PRO A 29 -21.24 -4.80 -1.13
C PRO A 29 -20.72 -5.41 -2.44
N ALA A 30 -21.57 -6.13 -3.17
CA ALA A 30 -21.24 -6.68 -4.49
C ALA A 30 -21.07 -5.57 -5.52
N ALA A 31 -22.06 -4.69 -5.66
CA ALA A 31 -22.01 -3.56 -6.59
C ALA A 31 -20.83 -2.62 -6.29
N PHE A 32 -20.54 -2.37 -5.00
CA PHE A 32 -19.36 -1.58 -4.62
C PHE A 32 -18.07 -2.24 -5.08
N ARG A 33 -17.90 -3.55 -4.85
CA ARG A 33 -16.71 -4.27 -5.33
C ARG A 33 -16.57 -4.25 -6.84
N ASP A 34 -17.67 -4.38 -7.56
CA ASP A 34 -17.67 -4.38 -9.02
C ASP A 34 -17.20 -3.04 -9.58
N VAL A 35 -17.65 -1.93 -9.00
CA VAL A 35 -17.17 -0.59 -9.37
C VAL A 35 -15.67 -0.43 -9.01
N MET A 36 -15.28 -0.82 -7.80
CA MET A 36 -13.88 -0.66 -7.35
C MET A 36 -12.89 -1.54 -8.13
N ARG A 37 -13.34 -2.65 -8.72
CA ARG A 37 -12.49 -3.48 -9.60
C ARG A 37 -12.05 -2.78 -10.88
N GLU A 38 -12.76 -1.74 -11.30
CA GLU A 38 -12.37 -0.96 -12.49
C GLU A 38 -11.21 -0.01 -12.21
N VAL A 39 -10.94 0.31 -10.96
CA VAL A 39 -9.84 1.19 -10.58
C VAL A 39 -8.51 0.42 -10.63
N ALA A 40 -7.59 0.90 -11.47
CA ALA A 40 -6.22 0.39 -11.44
C ALA A 40 -5.50 0.94 -10.20
N ALA A 41 -4.92 0.06 -9.41
CA ALA A 41 -4.23 0.43 -8.19
C ALA A 41 -2.83 -0.19 -8.14
N PRO A 42 -1.83 0.51 -7.58
CA PRO A 42 -0.50 -0.06 -7.41
C PRO A 42 -0.55 -1.22 -6.43
N VAL A 43 0.27 -2.24 -6.68
CA VAL A 43 0.39 -3.39 -5.78
C VAL A 43 1.58 -3.20 -4.87
N ALA A 44 1.35 -3.36 -3.58
CA ALA A 44 2.40 -3.30 -2.58
C ALA A 44 2.30 -4.48 -1.61
N ILE A 45 3.44 -4.89 -1.04
CA ILE A 45 3.49 -5.75 0.13
C ILE A 45 3.67 -4.87 1.36
N ILE A 46 2.72 -4.96 2.27
CA ILE A 46 2.86 -4.41 3.62
C ILE A 46 3.45 -5.51 4.49
N ALA A 47 4.62 -5.25 5.08
CA ALA A 47 5.31 -6.24 5.90
C ALA A 47 5.73 -5.65 7.25
N ALA A 48 5.70 -6.47 8.29
CA ALA A 48 6.07 -6.08 9.65
C ALA A 48 6.61 -7.27 10.45
N GLY A 49 7.21 -6.98 11.59
CA GLY A 49 7.81 -7.96 12.48
C GLY A 49 9.25 -8.29 12.13
N SER A 50 9.92 -9.02 13.03
CA SER A 50 11.31 -9.47 12.90
C SER A 50 11.39 -10.91 12.40
N PRO A 51 12.53 -11.38 11.87
CA PRO A 51 12.72 -12.76 11.42
C PRO A 51 12.24 -13.80 12.46
N GLY A 52 11.47 -14.78 12.01
CA GLY A 52 10.79 -15.77 12.83
C GLY A 52 9.39 -15.37 13.28
N PHE A 53 9.05 -14.08 13.23
CA PHE A 53 7.74 -13.54 13.64
C PHE A 53 7.19 -12.54 12.62
N ARG A 54 7.68 -12.56 11.39
CA ARG A 54 7.23 -11.68 10.33
C ARG A 54 5.84 -12.06 9.84
N ASN A 55 5.12 -11.05 9.40
CA ASN A 55 3.92 -11.25 8.60
C ASN A 55 3.75 -10.10 7.61
N GLY A 56 2.96 -10.36 6.57
CA GLY A 56 2.68 -9.36 5.56
C GLY A 56 1.42 -9.70 4.77
N LEU A 57 1.01 -8.77 3.94
CA LEU A 57 -0.14 -8.93 3.05
C LEU A 57 0.05 -8.12 1.77
N THR A 58 -0.53 -8.60 0.68
CA THR A 58 -0.68 -7.83 -0.54
C THR A 58 -1.77 -6.79 -0.37
N ALA A 59 -1.46 -5.55 -0.67
CA ALA A 59 -2.38 -4.43 -0.53
C ALA A 59 -2.34 -3.53 -1.76
N THR A 60 -3.50 -2.96 -2.07
CA THR A 60 -3.68 -1.88 -3.05
C THR A 60 -4.13 -0.58 -2.37
N SER A 61 -4.42 -0.64 -1.09
CA SER A 61 -4.96 0.47 -0.30
C SER A 61 -3.82 1.23 0.39
N VAL A 62 -2.97 1.88 -0.38
CA VAL A 62 -1.88 2.74 0.07
C VAL A 62 -2.09 4.13 -0.49
N CYS A 63 -1.94 5.16 0.35
CA CYS A 63 -2.10 6.54 -0.07
C CYS A 63 -1.07 7.44 0.63
N SER A 64 -0.48 8.37 -0.13
CA SER A 64 0.22 9.54 0.43
C SER A 64 -0.81 10.50 1.00
N VAL A 65 -0.61 10.96 2.24
CA VAL A 65 -1.54 11.84 2.96
C VAL A 65 -1.00 13.27 3.01
N SER A 66 0.27 13.43 3.36
CA SER A 66 0.92 14.74 3.54
C SER A 66 2.41 14.62 3.26
N ASP A 67 3.03 15.70 2.85
CA ASP A 67 4.47 15.86 2.71
C ASP A 67 5.08 16.72 3.84
N ALA A 68 4.25 17.41 4.63
CA ALA A 68 4.69 18.26 5.74
C ALA A 68 3.76 18.13 6.99
N PRO A 69 4.05 17.22 7.94
CA PRO A 69 5.08 16.17 7.92
C PRO A 69 4.74 15.04 6.95
N PRO A 70 5.75 14.33 6.42
CA PRO A 70 5.52 13.17 5.56
C PRO A 70 4.65 12.14 6.26
N THR A 71 3.54 11.78 5.63
CA THR A 71 2.55 10.86 6.20
C THR A 71 1.95 10.02 5.09
N THR A 72 1.86 8.73 5.31
CA THR A 72 1.16 7.77 4.45
C THR A 72 0.07 7.04 5.23
N LEU A 73 -0.87 6.43 4.53
CA LEU A 73 -1.83 5.51 5.15
C LEU A 73 -1.89 4.18 4.40
N ILE A 74 -2.24 3.15 5.15
CA ILE A 74 -2.61 1.83 4.65
C ILE A 74 -3.93 1.40 5.27
N CYS A 75 -4.73 0.61 4.53
CA CYS A 75 -5.95 0.01 5.08
C CYS A 75 -5.74 -1.49 5.22
N VAL A 76 -5.81 -2.00 6.43
CA VAL A 76 -5.58 -3.41 6.75
C VAL A 76 -6.84 -4.03 7.33
N ARG A 77 -7.24 -5.18 6.79
CA ARG A 77 -8.38 -5.94 7.34
C ARG A 77 -8.05 -6.42 8.76
N ARG A 78 -8.95 -6.19 9.71
CA ARG A 78 -8.76 -6.54 11.12
C ARG A 78 -8.58 -8.05 11.36
N SER A 79 -9.15 -8.90 10.49
CA SER A 79 -8.97 -10.36 10.56
C SER A 79 -7.70 -10.86 9.87
N ALA A 80 -6.91 -9.99 9.23
CA ALA A 80 -5.63 -10.39 8.65
C ALA A 80 -4.59 -10.59 9.76
N LYS A 81 -3.87 -11.71 9.73
CA LYS A 81 -2.82 -12.00 10.73
C LYS A 81 -1.72 -10.93 10.79
N ALA A 82 -1.45 -10.27 9.67
CA ALA A 82 -0.50 -9.16 9.60
C ALA A 82 -0.95 -7.92 10.39
N HIS A 83 -2.27 -7.74 10.63
CA HIS A 83 -2.81 -6.62 11.37
C HIS A 83 -2.17 -6.48 12.76
N ASP A 84 -2.21 -7.56 13.54
CA ASP A 84 -1.70 -7.53 14.92
C ASP A 84 -0.18 -7.45 14.95
N VAL A 85 0.52 -8.02 13.96
CA VAL A 85 1.97 -7.90 13.86
C VAL A 85 2.37 -6.44 13.62
N ILE A 86 1.69 -5.71 12.72
CA ILE A 86 1.93 -4.28 12.48
C ILE A 86 1.69 -3.46 13.75
N VAL A 87 0.56 -3.71 14.43
CA VAL A 87 0.19 -2.99 15.65
C VAL A 87 1.20 -3.23 16.77
N ASN A 88 1.64 -4.47 16.96
CA ASN A 88 2.53 -4.84 18.04
C ASN A 88 3.99 -4.42 17.78
N SER A 89 4.44 -4.46 16.53
CA SER A 89 5.79 -4.00 16.16
C SER A 89 5.93 -2.48 16.17
N GLY A 90 4.84 -1.74 15.99
CA GLY A 90 4.86 -0.28 15.93
C GLY A 90 5.51 0.30 14.67
N HIS A 91 5.91 -0.55 13.73
CA HIS A 91 6.49 -0.17 12.45
C HIS A 91 6.12 -1.17 11.34
N PHE A 92 6.20 -0.75 10.10
CA PHE A 92 5.93 -1.56 8.92
C PHE A 92 6.66 -1.01 7.70
N SER A 93 6.83 -1.84 6.70
CA SER A 93 7.28 -1.42 5.37
C SER A 93 6.16 -1.48 4.35
N ILE A 94 6.27 -0.63 3.34
CA ILE A 94 5.45 -0.62 2.13
C ILE A 94 6.39 -0.87 0.96
N ASN A 95 6.32 -2.05 0.35
CA ASN A 95 7.17 -2.46 -0.76
C ASN A 95 6.34 -2.46 -2.03
N PHE A 96 6.44 -1.42 -2.86
CA PHE A 96 5.72 -1.31 -4.14
C PHE A 96 6.36 -2.21 -5.18
N LEU A 97 5.59 -3.14 -5.72
CA LEU A 97 6.10 -4.19 -6.59
C LEU A 97 6.37 -3.71 -8.02
N SER A 98 7.45 -4.24 -8.59
CA SER A 98 7.68 -4.20 -10.03
C SER A 98 6.84 -5.27 -10.75
N ALA A 99 6.69 -5.13 -12.06
CA ALA A 99 5.89 -6.05 -12.89
C ALA A 99 6.42 -7.51 -12.83
N GLU A 100 7.69 -7.69 -12.52
CA GLU A 100 8.36 -8.98 -12.43
C GLU A 100 8.07 -9.72 -11.11
N GLN A 101 7.38 -9.07 -10.15
CA GLN A 101 7.13 -9.60 -8.79
C GLN A 101 5.67 -10.03 -8.58
N GLU A 102 5.00 -10.51 -9.63
CA GLU A 102 3.62 -11.02 -9.52
C GLU A 102 3.54 -12.24 -8.58
N ASP A 103 4.55 -13.11 -8.58
CA ASP A 103 4.66 -14.26 -7.70
C ASP A 103 4.69 -13.86 -6.22
N VAL A 104 5.42 -12.80 -5.87
CA VAL A 104 5.42 -12.22 -4.53
C VAL A 104 4.02 -11.70 -4.17
N ALA A 105 3.36 -10.98 -5.10
CA ALA A 105 2.00 -10.51 -4.88
C ALA A 105 1.02 -11.65 -4.61
N MET A 106 1.11 -12.73 -5.36
CA MET A 106 0.29 -13.93 -5.18
C MET A 106 0.54 -14.61 -3.84
N GLN A 107 1.80 -14.78 -3.45
CA GLN A 107 2.20 -15.40 -2.19
C GLN A 107 1.62 -14.67 -0.97
N PHE A 108 1.65 -13.33 -0.98
CA PHE A 108 1.16 -12.51 0.12
C PHE A 108 -0.35 -12.24 0.07
N SER A 109 -1.04 -12.57 -1.03
CA SER A 109 -2.50 -12.40 -1.16
C SER A 109 -3.32 -13.28 -0.24
N GLY A 110 -2.74 -14.39 0.21
CA GLY A 110 -3.41 -15.39 1.04
C GLY A 110 -4.22 -16.43 0.25
N ALA A 111 -4.25 -16.36 -1.07
CA ALA A 111 -4.99 -17.29 -1.92
C ALA A 111 -4.53 -18.76 -1.77
N GLY A 112 -3.24 -18.99 -1.48
CA GLY A 112 -2.67 -20.32 -1.28
C GLY A 112 -2.76 -20.87 0.16
N GLY A 113 -3.42 -20.19 1.10
CA GLY A 113 -3.48 -20.59 2.50
C GLY A 113 -2.18 -20.34 3.28
N ILE A 114 -1.12 -19.90 2.62
CA ILE A 114 0.20 -19.61 3.21
C ILE A 114 0.10 -18.39 4.12
N SER A 115 0.75 -18.44 5.27
CA SER A 115 0.66 -17.35 6.25
C SER A 115 1.93 -17.22 7.10
N GLY A 116 2.10 -16.04 7.72
CA GLY A 116 3.23 -15.81 8.61
C GLY A 116 4.56 -15.84 7.89
N GLU A 117 5.55 -16.43 8.53
CA GLU A 117 6.94 -16.50 8.06
C GLU A 117 7.10 -17.19 6.70
N GLU A 118 6.26 -18.20 6.40
CA GLU A 118 6.31 -18.93 5.12
C GLU A 118 6.08 -18.03 3.90
N ARG A 119 5.38 -16.91 4.05
CA ARG A 119 5.18 -15.95 2.96
C ARG A 119 6.49 -15.36 2.44
N PHE A 120 7.49 -15.28 3.30
CA PHE A 120 8.80 -14.69 3.00
C PHE A 120 9.77 -15.66 2.31
N SER A 121 9.30 -16.87 1.93
CA SER A 121 10.07 -17.82 1.13
C SER A 121 10.19 -17.42 -0.36
N VAL A 122 9.38 -16.46 -0.81
CA VAL A 122 9.43 -15.90 -2.17
C VAL A 122 9.93 -14.46 -2.08
N GLY A 123 10.83 -14.10 -3.00
CA GLY A 123 11.53 -12.81 -3.01
C GLY A 123 12.76 -12.80 -2.10
N ASP A 124 13.58 -11.79 -2.25
CA ASP A 124 14.77 -11.58 -1.43
C ASP A 124 14.45 -10.53 -0.35
N TRP A 125 14.40 -10.95 0.90
CA TRP A 125 13.98 -10.15 2.03
C TRP A 125 15.13 -9.85 2.98
N SER A 126 15.29 -8.59 3.30
CA SER A 126 16.23 -8.10 4.32
C SER A 126 15.49 -7.38 5.45
N THR A 127 16.21 -6.98 6.48
CA THR A 127 15.67 -6.15 7.56
C THR A 127 16.10 -4.72 7.33
N GLY A 128 15.13 -3.80 7.28
CA GLY A 128 15.39 -2.38 7.08
C GLY A 128 15.86 -1.66 8.34
N ALA A 129 16.13 -0.36 8.21
CA ALA A 129 16.57 0.50 9.31
C ALA A 129 15.53 0.61 10.44
N SER A 130 14.24 0.54 10.10
CA SER A 130 13.12 0.51 11.06
C SER A 130 12.95 -0.84 11.76
N GLY A 131 13.65 -1.88 11.31
CA GLY A 131 13.44 -3.27 11.73
C GLY A 131 12.35 -4.01 10.92
N ALA A 132 11.62 -3.33 10.04
CA ALA A 132 10.63 -3.96 9.18
C ALA A 132 11.28 -4.74 8.02
N PRO A 133 10.62 -5.82 7.52
CA PRO A 133 11.10 -6.54 6.34
C PRO A 133 11.05 -5.67 5.08
N ILE A 134 12.14 -5.64 4.31
CA ILE A 134 12.25 -4.94 3.03
C ILE A 134 12.47 -5.95 1.92
N LEU A 135 11.72 -5.81 0.85
CA LEU A 135 11.85 -6.62 -0.37
C LEU A 135 12.87 -5.97 -1.31
N ALA A 136 13.87 -6.74 -1.73
CA ALA A 136 14.78 -6.32 -2.78
C ALA A 136 14.05 -6.22 -4.13
N ASP A 137 14.64 -5.46 -5.04
CA ASP A 137 14.19 -5.34 -6.43
C ASP A 137 12.74 -4.82 -6.65
N CYS A 138 12.06 -4.37 -5.61
CA CYS A 138 10.81 -3.64 -5.76
C CYS A 138 11.04 -2.22 -6.30
N MET A 139 10.00 -1.58 -6.85
CA MET A 139 10.10 -0.23 -7.41
C MET A 139 10.54 0.81 -6.40
N CYS A 140 9.90 0.78 -5.24
CA CYS A 140 10.27 1.61 -4.12
C CYS A 140 9.76 1.02 -2.81
N THR A 141 10.45 1.35 -1.73
CA THR A 141 10.10 0.94 -0.37
C THR A 141 10.00 2.18 0.51
N LEU A 142 9.01 2.20 1.37
CA LEU A 142 8.91 3.11 2.51
C LEU A 142 8.95 2.28 3.79
N GLU A 143 9.79 2.68 4.71
CA GLU A 143 9.80 2.17 6.07
C GLU A 143 9.09 3.17 6.97
N CYS A 144 8.06 2.74 7.66
CA CYS A 144 7.18 3.63 8.40
C CYS A 144 7.09 3.27 9.89
N ARG A 145 7.10 4.28 10.72
CA ARG A 145 6.66 4.19 12.10
C ARG A 145 5.13 4.32 12.13
N LEU A 146 4.44 3.45 12.84
CA LEU A 146 2.99 3.57 13.05
C LEU A 146 2.72 4.71 14.05
N VAL A 147 2.12 5.80 13.57
CA VAL A 147 1.86 7.01 14.39
C VAL A 147 0.40 7.18 14.77
N GLY A 148 -0.50 6.45 14.13
CA GLY A 148 -1.92 6.51 14.46
C GLY A 148 -2.69 5.39 13.76
N ARG A 149 -3.87 5.11 14.26
CA ARG A 149 -4.78 4.12 13.65
C ARG A 149 -6.22 4.43 13.96
N GLU A 150 -7.11 4.09 13.02
CA GLU A 150 -8.54 4.28 13.14
C GLU A 150 -9.29 3.05 12.64
N ILE A 151 -10.25 2.58 13.44
CA ILE A 151 -11.08 1.42 13.08
C ILE A 151 -12.27 1.88 12.25
N VAL A 152 -12.35 1.39 11.03
CA VAL A 152 -13.48 1.65 10.12
C VAL A 152 -14.09 0.32 9.68
N ALA A 153 -15.22 -0.04 10.26
CA ALA A 153 -15.93 -1.28 9.98
C ALA A 153 -15.03 -2.53 10.08
N THR A 154 -14.72 -3.19 8.97
CA THR A 154 -13.92 -4.41 8.91
C THR A 154 -12.41 -4.16 8.79
N HIS A 155 -11.99 -2.91 8.65
CA HIS A 155 -10.60 -2.52 8.43
C HIS A 155 -10.12 -1.56 9.50
N THR A 156 -8.81 -1.45 9.60
CA THR A 156 -8.13 -0.39 10.33
C THR A 156 -7.35 0.45 9.31
N ILE A 157 -7.58 1.76 9.32
CA ILE A 157 -6.70 2.72 8.67
C ILE A 157 -5.52 2.93 9.61
N MET A 158 -4.32 2.73 9.11
CA MET A 158 -3.08 2.90 9.86
C MET A 158 -2.27 4.03 9.22
N PHE A 159 -1.86 4.99 10.03
CA PHE A 159 -1.05 6.13 9.60
C PHE A 159 0.41 5.84 9.87
N GLY A 160 1.23 5.95 8.84
CA GLY A 160 2.67 5.74 8.88
C GLY A 160 3.42 7.05 8.66
N GLU A 161 4.39 7.32 9.52
CA GLU A 161 5.40 8.34 9.31
C GLU A 161 6.61 7.67 8.64
N PRO A 162 6.94 7.99 7.38
CA PRO A 162 8.13 7.45 6.72
C PRO A 162 9.41 7.87 7.44
N VAL A 163 10.23 6.90 7.83
CA VAL A 163 11.52 7.10 8.50
C VAL A 163 12.71 6.77 7.61
N ALA A 164 12.50 5.94 6.59
CA ALA A 164 13.46 5.63 5.55
C ALA A 164 12.73 5.26 4.26
N GLY A 165 13.42 5.31 3.13
CA GLY A 165 12.84 4.90 1.86
C GLY A 165 13.91 4.73 0.78
N HIS A 166 13.63 3.82 -0.13
CA HIS A 166 14.45 3.53 -1.28
C HIS A 166 13.61 3.58 -2.54
N LYS A 167 14.20 4.03 -3.62
CA LYS A 167 13.60 3.96 -4.95
C LYS A 167 14.59 3.32 -5.91
N ARG A 168 14.06 2.55 -6.84
CA ARG A 168 14.81 1.99 -7.96
C ARG A 168 14.30 2.60 -9.25
N GLU A 169 15.16 2.77 -10.22
CA GLU A 169 14.73 3.08 -11.58
C GLU A 169 14.14 1.78 -12.17
N SER A 170 12.86 1.57 -11.94
CA SER A 170 12.10 0.48 -12.56
C SER A 170 11.17 1.06 -13.60
N GLU A 171 11.15 0.44 -14.77
CA GLU A 171 10.35 0.93 -15.88
C GLU A 171 8.88 0.54 -15.78
N ARG A 172 8.54 -0.51 -15.03
CA ARG A 172 7.18 -1.06 -14.99
C ARG A 172 6.70 -1.35 -13.58
N ALA A 173 5.58 -0.72 -13.21
CA ALA A 173 4.88 -1.01 -11.97
C ALA A 173 3.94 -2.22 -12.14
N LEU A 174 3.76 -2.98 -11.07
CA LEU A 174 2.67 -3.96 -10.99
C LEU A 174 1.39 -3.26 -10.54
N LEU A 175 0.35 -3.38 -11.35
CA LEU A 175 -0.99 -2.88 -11.05
C LEU A 175 -1.95 -4.05 -10.81
N TYR A 176 -3.01 -3.78 -10.05
CA TYR A 176 -4.15 -4.70 -9.90
C TYR A 176 -5.42 -4.05 -10.44
N ARG A 177 -6.11 -4.74 -11.37
CA ARG A 177 -7.37 -4.29 -11.95
C ARG A 177 -8.20 -5.49 -12.39
N ARG A 178 -9.52 -5.43 -12.25
CA ARG A 178 -10.48 -6.45 -12.70
C ARG A 178 -10.18 -7.86 -12.18
N GLY A 179 -9.58 -7.98 -11.00
CA GLY A 179 -9.26 -9.27 -10.42
C GLY A 179 -7.93 -9.89 -10.89
N GLY A 180 -7.09 -9.16 -11.64
CA GLY A 180 -5.82 -9.62 -12.15
C GLY A 180 -4.68 -8.61 -11.96
N TYR A 181 -3.46 -9.13 -11.91
CA TYR A 181 -2.25 -8.34 -11.94
C TYR A 181 -1.90 -7.95 -13.38
N GLN A 182 -1.39 -6.76 -13.57
CA GLN A 182 -1.05 -6.22 -14.89
C GLN A 182 0.18 -5.32 -14.78
N PRO A 183 1.17 -5.46 -15.68
CA PRO A 183 2.26 -4.50 -15.76
C PRO A 183 1.73 -3.15 -16.26
N LEU A 184 2.23 -2.05 -15.71
CA LEU A 184 2.03 -0.75 -16.30
C LEU A 184 2.82 -0.69 -17.61
N SER A 185 2.12 -0.70 -18.74
CA SER A 185 2.73 -0.52 -20.05
C SER A 185 2.75 0.96 -20.40
N TYR A 186 3.92 1.51 -20.67
CA TYR A 186 4.02 2.83 -21.30
C TYR A 186 3.64 2.67 -22.77
N LEU A 187 2.65 3.44 -23.22
CA LEU A 187 2.42 3.60 -24.64
C LEU A 187 3.68 4.28 -25.22
N ALA A 188 4.23 3.73 -26.29
CA ALA A 188 5.37 4.29 -27.02
C ALA A 188 4.99 5.67 -27.60
N GLY A 189 5.15 6.72 -26.81
CA GLY A 189 4.71 8.07 -27.13
C GLY A 189 5.24 9.14 -26.16
N GLY A 190 6.48 8.98 -25.69
CA GLY A 190 7.18 9.99 -24.92
C GLY A 190 6.53 10.34 -23.56
N ARG A 191 7.31 10.40 -22.51
CA ARG A 191 6.87 10.94 -21.20
C ARG A 191 6.54 12.42 -21.35
N LYS A 192 5.33 12.82 -21.04
CA LYS A 192 5.05 14.24 -20.78
C LYS A 192 5.57 14.55 -19.37
N THR A 193 6.53 15.45 -19.28
CA THR A 193 6.96 16.02 -18.00
C THR A 193 5.86 16.94 -17.45
N HIS A 194 5.91 17.26 -16.16
CA HIS A 194 4.96 18.16 -15.50
C HIS A 194 4.86 19.55 -16.16
N ASP A 195 5.90 19.95 -16.92
CA ASP A 195 5.95 21.19 -17.72
C ASP A 195 5.45 21.01 -19.16
N GLY A 196 4.88 19.87 -19.52
CA GLY A 196 4.30 19.59 -20.83
C GLY A 196 5.31 19.20 -21.92
N ARG A 197 6.60 19.07 -21.61
CA ARG A 197 7.61 18.64 -22.57
C ARG A 197 7.57 17.12 -22.76
N VAL A 198 7.66 16.69 -24.00
CA VAL A 198 7.80 15.28 -24.36
C VAL A 198 9.30 14.94 -24.37
N VAL A 199 9.74 14.07 -23.44
CA VAL A 199 11.11 13.53 -23.44
C VAL A 199 11.11 12.27 -24.29
N SER A 200 11.75 12.27 -25.44
CA SER A 200 12.01 11.07 -26.24
C SER A 200 13.17 10.28 -25.61
N GLU A 201 13.04 8.96 -25.55
CA GLU A 201 13.99 8.03 -24.90
C GLU A 201 15.46 8.08 -25.39
N ASN A 202 15.75 8.84 -26.45
CA ASN A 202 17.07 8.83 -27.09
C ASN A 202 18.10 9.85 -26.54
N LYS A 203 17.89 10.49 -25.39
CA LYS A 203 18.85 11.49 -24.87
C LYS A 203 19.46 11.18 -23.50
N LEU A 204 19.25 10.02 -22.89
CA LEU A 204 19.83 9.70 -21.58
C LEU A 204 21.19 8.98 -21.64
N SER A 205 21.70 8.61 -22.81
CA SER A 205 23.00 7.90 -22.93
C SER A 205 24.22 8.79 -23.20
N ALA A 206 24.10 10.13 -23.20
CA ALA A 206 25.17 11.02 -23.64
C ALA A 206 25.67 12.07 -22.62
N SER A 207 25.46 11.87 -21.33
CA SER A 207 25.96 12.81 -20.30
C SER A 207 26.56 12.12 -19.09
N ILE A 208 27.44 11.12 -19.32
CA ILE A 208 28.42 10.69 -18.32
C ILE A 208 29.77 10.61 -19.05
N LYS A 209 30.48 11.69 -19.02
CA LYS A 209 31.93 11.76 -19.15
C LYS A 209 32.44 12.70 -18.09
#